data_9ab8bada6f9f4ec26a8960191588af42
#
_entry.id   9ab8bada6f9f4ec26a8960191588af42
#
_cell.length_a   1.000
_cell.length_b   1.000
_cell.length_c   1.000
_cell.angle_alpha   90.00
_cell.angle_beta   90.00
_cell.angle_gamma   90.00
#
_symmetry.space_group_name_H-M   'P 1'
#
loop_
_entity.id
_entity.type
_entity.pdbx_description
1 polymer ?
#
loop_
_entity_poly.entity_id
_entity_poly.type
_entity_poly.pdbx_seq_one_letter_code
_entity_poly.pdbx_strand_id
1 'polypeptide(L)' 'MKKKDDEMEIVEINTEFIKLDQLLKWANFTASGVESKMFILNGEVKVNGEIETRRGKKIYDGYIVEFNGEKIKVKASTE' A
#
# COMPACT_ATOMS: atom_id res chain seq x y z
N MET A 1 5.23 -17.13 -17.30
CA MET A 1 5.04 -16.96 -16.77
C MET A 1 4.41 -16.57 -16.03
N LYS A 2 4.24 -16.46 -15.44
CA LYS A 2 3.69 -16.21 -14.64
C LYS A 2 3.13 -15.38 -14.21
N LYS A 3 2.55 -15.08 -14.10
CA LYS A 3 2.10 -14.38 -13.65
C LYS A 3 1.82 -14.05 -12.60
N LYS A 4 1.72 -13.69 -12.39
CA LYS A 4 1.69 -13.28 -11.26
C LYS A 4 0.55 -12.60 -10.77
N ASP A 5 -0.60 -12.71 -11.28
CA ASP A 5 -1.80 -12.10 -10.85
C ASP A 5 -2.22 -12.54 -9.50
N ASP A 6 -2.02 -13.80 -9.22
CA ASP A 6 -2.43 -14.23 -7.93
C ASP A 6 -1.35 -14.18 -6.94
N GLU A 7 -0.23 -13.61 -7.29
CA GLU A 7 0.83 -13.43 -6.35
C GLU A 7 0.85 -12.01 -5.88
N MET A 8 0.83 -11.85 -4.60
CA MET A 8 0.94 -10.54 -4.00
C MET A 8 2.17 -10.53 -3.14
N GLU A 9 2.89 -9.44 -3.20
CA GLU A 9 4.02 -9.26 -2.31
C GLU A 9 3.49 -8.97 -0.92
N ILE A 10 4.09 -9.60 0.08
CA ILE A 10 3.73 -9.35 1.47
C ILE A 10 4.67 -8.29 2.01
N VAL A 11 4.11 -7.24 2.56
CA VAL A 11 4.90 -6.16 3.16
C VAL A 11 4.63 -6.21 4.65
N GLU A 12 5.68 -6.47 5.42
CA GLU A 12 5.54 -6.57 6.87
C GLU A 12 5.78 -5.23 7.52
N ILE A 13 4.95 -4.91 8.49
CA ILE A 13 5.16 -3.74 9.34
C ILE A 13 5.19 -4.22 10.76
N ASN A 14 5.87 -3.46 11.62
CA ASN A 14 5.99 -3.86 13.01
C ASN A 14 5.18 -2.95 13.92
N THR A 15 4.10 -2.42 13.39
CA THR A 15 3.16 -1.61 14.14
C THR A 15 1.76 -2.14 13.84
N GLU A 16 0.78 -1.62 14.57
CA GLU A 16 -0.59 -2.06 14.38
C GLU A 16 -1.13 -1.65 13.01
N PHE A 17 -0.73 -0.51 12.53
CA PHE A 17 -1.14 -0.02 11.22
C PHE A 17 -0.05 0.88 10.67
N ILE A 18 -0.18 1.23 9.40
CA ILE A 18 0.73 2.17 8.77
C ILE A 18 -0.14 3.09 7.92
N LYS A 19 0.22 4.37 7.87
CA LYS A 19 -0.52 5.30 7.02
C LYS A 19 -0.20 5.02 5.56
N LEU A 20 -1.19 5.26 4.71
CA LEU A 20 -1.07 4.89 3.30
C LEU A 20 0.15 5.51 2.63
N ASP A 21 0.39 6.80 2.85
CA ASP A 21 1.53 7.46 2.22
C ASP A 21 2.85 6.87 2.72
N GLN A 22 2.91 6.48 3.98
CA GLN A 22 4.11 5.85 4.53
C GLN A 22 4.29 4.46 3.95
N LEU A 23 3.19 3.76 3.73
CA LEU A 23 3.26 2.42 3.18
C LEU A 23 3.84 2.43 1.77
N LEU A 24 3.46 3.39 0.96
CA LEU A 24 3.98 3.46 -0.40
C LEU A 24 5.48 3.66 -0.41
N LYS A 25 5.99 4.43 0.52
CA LYS A 25 7.44 4.58 0.67
C LYS A 25 8.05 3.29 1.20
N TRP A 26 7.42 2.70 2.19
CA TRP A 26 7.94 1.51 2.84
C TRP A 26 8.05 0.35 1.85
N ALA A 27 7.11 0.28 0.93
CA ALA A 27 7.08 -0.77 -0.09
C ALA A 27 7.88 -0.41 -1.33
N ASN A 28 8.56 0.73 -1.31
CA ASN A 28 9.39 1.17 -2.43
C ASN A 28 8.60 1.49 -3.69
N PHE A 29 7.34 1.81 -3.55
CA PHE A 29 6.55 2.29 -4.68
C PHE A 29 6.89 3.74 -5.00
N THR A 30 7.29 4.49 -3.99
CA THR A 30 7.62 5.91 -4.16
C THR A 30 8.90 6.20 -3.39
N ALA A 31 9.55 7.29 -3.77
CA ALA A 31 10.80 7.66 -3.14
C ALA A 31 10.61 8.65 -1.99
N SER A 32 9.45 9.30 -1.92
CA SER A 32 9.24 10.34 -0.91
C SER A 32 7.77 10.43 -0.56
N GLY A 33 7.50 11.10 0.56
CA GLY A 33 6.13 11.33 0.97
C GLY A 33 5.39 12.26 0.02
N VAL A 34 6.10 13.20 -0.59
CA VAL A 34 5.48 14.10 -1.55
C VAL A 34 4.99 13.33 -2.76
N GLU A 35 5.80 12.43 -3.24
CA GLU A 35 5.44 11.61 -4.38
C GLU A 35 4.24 10.72 -4.05
N SER A 36 4.27 10.11 -2.86
CA SER A 36 3.14 9.29 -2.41
C SER A 36 1.85 10.10 -2.39
N LYS A 37 1.93 11.30 -1.83
CA LYS A 37 0.77 12.15 -1.73
C LYS A 37 0.17 12.44 -3.10
N MET A 38 1.02 12.71 -4.08
CA MET A 38 0.54 13.03 -5.41
C MET A 38 -0.22 11.86 -6.03
N PHE A 39 0.34 10.66 -5.92
CA PHE A 39 -0.32 9.49 -6.51
C PHE A 39 -1.63 9.20 -5.81
N ILE A 40 -1.67 9.35 -4.49
CA ILE A 40 -2.89 9.10 -3.74
C ILE A 40 -3.97 10.11 -4.12
N LEU A 41 -3.61 11.38 -4.17
CA LEU A 41 -4.58 12.42 -4.52
C LEU A 41 -5.09 12.28 -5.93
N ASN A 42 -4.27 11.75 -6.83
CA ASN A 42 -4.67 11.56 -8.21
C ASN A 42 -5.55 10.33 -8.42
N GLY A 43 -5.84 9.58 -7.36
CA GLY A 43 -6.70 8.41 -7.49
C GLY A 43 -6.01 7.21 -8.07
N GLU A 44 -4.70 7.13 -7.97
CA GLU A 44 -3.94 6.03 -8.56
C GLU A 44 -3.70 4.88 -7.60
N VAL A 45 -4.20 4.99 -6.38
CA VAL A 45 -3.96 3.99 -5.34
C VAL A 45 -5.31 3.42 -4.90
N LYS A 46 -5.38 2.11 -4.80
CA LYS A 46 -6.58 1.43 -4.31
C LYS A 46 -6.27 0.71 -3.02
N VAL A 47 -7.23 0.74 -2.12
CA VAL A 47 -7.14 -0.01 -0.87
C VAL A 47 -8.33 -0.95 -0.83
N ASN A 48 -8.05 -2.24 -0.76
CA ASN A 48 -9.09 -3.27 -0.74
C ASN A 48 -10.04 -3.12 -1.92
N GLY A 49 -9.49 -2.76 -3.08
CA GLY A 49 -10.25 -2.70 -4.31
C GLY A 49 -10.92 -1.37 -4.59
N GLU A 50 -10.78 -0.39 -3.71
CA GLU A 50 -11.42 0.91 -3.89
C GLU A 50 -10.39 2.02 -3.92
N ILE A 51 -10.61 3.00 -4.77
CA ILE A 51 -9.72 4.14 -4.87
C ILE A 51 -9.73 4.88 -3.53
N GLU A 52 -8.55 5.15 -3.02
CA GLU A 52 -8.39 5.86 -1.77
C GLU A 52 -7.61 7.13 -2.02
N THR A 53 -8.17 8.28 -1.67
CA THR A 53 -7.51 9.56 -1.90
C THR A 53 -7.02 10.22 -0.62
N ARG A 54 -7.18 9.57 0.52
CA ARG A 54 -6.71 10.10 1.79
C ARG A 54 -5.34 9.53 2.10
N ARG A 55 -4.33 10.38 2.10
CA ARG A 55 -2.97 9.89 2.33
C ARG A 55 -2.75 9.37 3.75
N GLY A 56 -3.58 9.81 4.67
CA GLY A 56 -3.47 9.38 6.05
C GLY A 56 -4.32 8.17 6.40
N LYS A 57 -4.89 7.53 5.40
CA LYS A 57 -5.69 6.33 5.64
C LYS A 57 -4.86 5.28 6.36
N LYS A 58 -5.38 4.75 7.45
CA LYS A 58 -4.70 3.71 8.21
C LYS A 58 -4.87 2.37 7.52
N ILE A 59 -3.75 1.70 7.31
CA ILE A 59 -3.73 0.41 6.64
C ILE A 59 -3.37 -0.64 7.67
N TYR A 60 -4.27 -1.60 7.85
CA TYR A 60 -4.14 -2.62 8.90
C TYR A 60 -3.73 -3.96 8.30
N ASP A 61 -3.46 -4.90 9.19
CA ASP A 61 -3.12 -6.26 8.79
C ASP A 61 -4.17 -6.82 7.84
N GLY A 62 -3.72 -7.43 6.77
CA GLY A 62 -4.61 -8.07 5.81
C GLY A 62 -5.11 -7.15 4.71
N TYR A 63 -4.89 -5.85 4.84
CA TYR A 63 -5.32 -4.92 3.79
C TYR A 63 -4.48 -5.12 2.54
N ILE A 64 -5.13 -4.95 1.39
CA ILE A 64 -4.47 -5.08 0.10
C ILE A 64 -4.42 -3.69 -0.54
N VAL A 65 -3.23 -3.27 -0.93
CA VAL A 65 -3.02 -1.98 -1.55
C VAL A 65 -2.51 -2.20 -2.96
N GLU A 66 -3.13 -1.52 -3.90
CA GLU A 66 -2.80 -1.67 -5.30
C GLU A 66 -2.35 -0.34 -5.87
N PHE A 67 -1.25 -0.36 -6.60
CA PHE A 67 -0.71 0.83 -7.22
C PHE A 67 0.06 0.41 -8.46
N ASN A 68 -0.24 1.07 -9.58
CA ASN A 68 0.50 0.87 -10.81
C ASN A 68 0.50 -0.59 -11.27
N GLY A 69 -0.61 -1.27 -11.09
CA GLY A 69 -0.73 -2.65 -11.52
C GLY A 69 -0.15 -3.68 -10.57
N GLU A 70 0.40 -3.24 -9.46
CA GLU A 70 0.98 -4.15 -8.48
C GLU A 70 0.17 -4.15 -7.22
N LYS A 71 0.08 -5.30 -6.60
CA LYS A 71 -0.67 -5.46 -5.36
C LYS A 71 0.25 -5.92 -4.26
N ILE A 72 0.06 -5.36 -3.07
CA ILE A 72 0.76 -5.81 -1.89
C ILE A 72 -0.25 -6.07 -0.80
N LYS A 73 0.08 -6.99 0.08
CA LYS A 73 -0.74 -7.28 1.24
C LYS A 73 0.06 -6.95 2.48
N VAL A 74 -0.55 -6.22 3.39
CA VAL A 74 0.13 -5.78 4.60
C VAL A 74 0.01 -6.86 5.66
N LYS A 75 1.11 -7.14 6.31
CA LYS A 75 1.13 -8.05 7.43
C LYS A 75 1.69 -7.31 8.64
N ALA A 76 0.85 -7.10 9.63
CA ALA A 76 1.26 -6.39 10.83
C ALA A 76 1.70 -7.41 11.87
N SER A 77 2.91 -7.22 12.35
CA SER A 77 3.49 -8.11 13.33
C SER A 77 3.55 -7.35 14.64
N THR A 78 2.54 -7.55 15.47
CA THR A 78 2.39 -6.74 16.69
C THR A 78 2.68 -7.54 17.94
N GLU A 79 3.50 -8.53 17.83
CA GLU A 79 3.73 -9.38 18.93
C GLU A 79 4.37 -8.78 20.09
#